data_7c257f9471e46dbcc1f86703eb6f675a
#
_entry.id   7c257f9471e46dbcc1f86703eb6f675a
#
_cell.length_a   1.000
_cell.length_b   1.000
_cell.length_c   1.000
_cell.angle_alpha   90.00
_cell.angle_beta   90.00
_cell.angle_gamma   90.00
#
_symmetry.space_group_name_H-M   'P 1'
#
loop_
_entity.id
_entity.type
_entity.pdbx_description
1 polymer ?
#
loop_
_entity_poly.entity_id
_entity_poly.type
_entity_poly.pdbx_seq_one_letter_code
_entity_poly.pdbx_strand_id
1 'polypeptide(L)'
;MKILYGVQGTGNGHLTRARAMARALARYPQVQVDWLFSGRERGEFFDMECFGAWQWRRGLSFATRAGRVRPLATLRQLAPGEFLRDVRALELDAYDRVVCDFEPVTAWAARRQRRDCIGLGHQYALVPGVPRSRRHLVGSLVLRACAPVGTRIGLHWHHFGRAILPPIVDADARPAALPAHASAREALVYLPFEDPERVIALLRAIPGWRFAMFGPGLRDEQRGSVATHPLGRASFVAALERASHIVCNCGFELISEALCHGKRILAKPLAGQMEQVANALALQALGFARIAPRLDPQLIGDFLAQEATAPRANWPDVAAAIAAWLVEGGEPLEAVSERLWRECGMSGPHGPLIRSGHDALRAPA
;
A
#
# COMPACT_ATOMS: atom_id res chain seq x y z
N MET A 1 6.50 -18.00 -21.11
CA MET A 1 6.80 -16.58 -20.87
C MET A 1 7.57 -16.45 -19.57
N LYS A 2 8.64 -15.69 -19.52
CA LYS A 2 9.44 -15.46 -18.32
C LYS A 2 9.36 -13.99 -17.89
N ILE A 3 8.99 -13.74 -16.64
CA ILE A 3 8.79 -12.40 -16.06
C ILE A 3 9.79 -12.16 -14.94
N LEU A 4 10.52 -11.04 -14.97
CA LEU A 4 11.19 -10.52 -13.78
C LEU A 4 10.24 -9.58 -13.06
N TYR A 5 10.01 -9.82 -11.76
CA TYR A 5 9.15 -8.97 -10.95
C TYR A 5 9.94 -8.39 -9.76
N GLY A 6 10.31 -7.12 -9.86
CA GLY A 6 11.00 -6.38 -8.80
C GLY A 6 10.02 -5.77 -7.81
N VAL A 7 10.26 -5.96 -6.51
CA VAL A 7 9.38 -5.51 -5.41
C VAL A 7 10.16 -4.71 -4.38
N GLN A 8 9.70 -3.48 -4.12
CA GLN A 8 10.26 -2.64 -3.06
C GLN A 8 9.82 -3.13 -1.68
N GLY A 9 10.77 -3.48 -0.84
CA GLY A 9 10.53 -4.03 0.50
C GLY A 9 10.44 -3.02 1.63
N THR A 10 10.62 -1.72 1.40
CA THR A 10 10.62 -0.71 2.47
C THR A 10 9.30 -0.67 3.26
N GLY A 11 8.17 -0.98 2.61
CA GLY A 11 6.85 -1.08 3.24
C GLY A 11 6.20 -2.44 3.02
N ASN A 12 5.41 -2.92 3.98
CA ASN A 12 4.73 -4.21 3.87
C ASN A 12 3.60 -4.22 2.82
N GLY A 13 3.10 -3.06 2.42
CA GLY A 13 2.09 -2.93 1.36
C GLY A 13 2.55 -3.52 0.03
N HIS A 14 3.79 -3.25 -0.39
CA HIS A 14 4.35 -3.84 -1.61
C HIS A 14 4.38 -5.38 -1.54
N LEU A 15 4.72 -5.95 -0.37
CA LEU A 15 4.70 -7.41 -0.17
C LEU A 15 3.28 -7.97 -0.29
N THR A 16 2.30 -7.30 0.31
CA THR A 16 0.88 -7.71 0.23
C THR A 16 0.41 -7.71 -1.22
N ARG A 17 0.70 -6.65 -1.98
CA ARG A 17 0.38 -6.58 -3.41
C ARG A 17 1.10 -7.64 -4.23
N ALA A 18 2.39 -7.86 -3.96
CA ALA A 18 3.18 -8.88 -4.65
C ALA A 18 2.62 -10.28 -4.41
N ARG A 19 2.14 -10.62 -3.21
CA ARG A 19 1.48 -11.90 -2.91
C ARG A 19 0.20 -12.08 -3.73
N ALA A 20 -0.63 -11.05 -3.84
CA ALA A 20 -1.82 -11.11 -4.68
C ALA A 20 -1.46 -11.32 -6.15
N MET A 21 -0.43 -10.64 -6.65
CA MET A 21 0.08 -10.83 -8.02
C MET A 21 0.68 -12.22 -8.23
N ALA A 22 1.43 -12.76 -7.25
CA ALA A 22 1.98 -14.12 -7.34
C ALA A 22 0.87 -15.16 -7.50
N ARG A 23 -0.21 -15.07 -6.72
CA ARG A 23 -1.37 -15.94 -6.85
C ARG A 23 -2.08 -15.79 -8.18
N ALA A 24 -2.23 -14.56 -8.67
CA ALA A 24 -2.86 -14.31 -9.96
C ALA A 24 -2.03 -14.86 -11.12
N LEU A 25 -0.72 -14.68 -11.12
CA LEU A 25 0.20 -15.19 -12.13
C LEU A 25 0.35 -16.73 -12.08
N ALA A 26 0.23 -17.34 -10.90
CA ALA A 26 0.25 -18.80 -10.75
C ALA A 26 -0.92 -19.52 -11.47
N ARG A 27 -1.97 -18.80 -11.86
CA ARG A 27 -3.06 -19.32 -12.69
C ARG A 27 -2.63 -19.58 -14.14
N TYR A 28 -1.45 -19.13 -14.54
CA TYR A 28 -0.88 -19.27 -15.89
C TYR A 28 0.33 -20.20 -15.86
N PRO A 29 0.16 -21.53 -16.02
CA PRO A 29 1.25 -22.51 -15.87
C PRO A 29 2.39 -22.33 -16.88
N GLN A 30 2.13 -21.62 -18.00
CA GLN A 30 3.13 -21.27 -19.02
C GLN A 30 3.99 -20.05 -18.63
N VAL A 31 3.73 -19.42 -17.47
CA VAL A 31 4.45 -18.22 -17.00
C VAL A 31 5.37 -18.61 -15.85
N GLN A 32 6.65 -18.32 -16.01
CA GLN A 32 7.64 -18.36 -14.94
C GLN A 32 7.90 -16.96 -14.42
N VAL A 33 7.86 -16.77 -13.11
CA VAL A 33 8.15 -15.47 -12.49
C VAL A 33 9.39 -15.60 -11.60
N ASP A 34 10.41 -14.80 -11.90
CA ASP A 34 11.57 -14.63 -11.04
C ASP A 34 11.36 -13.36 -10.20
N TRP A 35 11.36 -13.51 -8.88
CA TRP A 35 11.11 -12.43 -7.94
C TRP A 35 12.40 -11.79 -7.45
N LEU A 36 12.46 -10.46 -7.41
CA LEU A 36 13.55 -9.69 -6.84
C LEU A 36 13.01 -8.75 -5.78
N PHE A 37 13.53 -8.82 -4.57
CA PHE A 37 13.16 -7.95 -3.46
C PHE A 37 14.33 -7.09 -3.01
N SER A 38 14.06 -5.81 -2.72
CA SER A 38 15.07 -4.87 -2.21
C SER A 38 14.50 -3.92 -1.16
N GLY A 39 15.33 -3.05 -0.59
CA GLY A 39 14.90 -1.94 0.27
C GLY A 39 14.83 -2.24 1.78
N ARG A 40 15.09 -3.48 2.20
CA ARG A 40 15.33 -3.90 3.60
C ARG A 40 16.29 -5.08 3.65
N GLU A 41 16.79 -5.40 4.84
CA GLU A 41 17.63 -6.57 5.04
C GLU A 41 16.87 -7.88 4.73
N ARG A 42 17.61 -8.87 4.20
CA ARG A 42 17.00 -10.15 3.76
C ARG A 42 16.25 -10.87 4.87
N GLY A 43 16.74 -10.84 6.10
CA GLY A 43 16.12 -11.48 7.26
C GLY A 43 14.87 -10.77 7.80
N GLU A 44 14.53 -9.58 7.30
CA GLU A 44 13.34 -8.84 7.71
C GLU A 44 12.10 -9.13 6.84
N PHE A 45 12.28 -9.91 5.76
CA PHE A 45 11.15 -10.39 4.97
C PHE A 45 10.47 -11.57 5.65
N PHE A 46 9.15 -11.61 5.62
CA PHE A 46 8.32 -12.64 6.25
C PHE A 46 7.21 -13.11 5.31
N ASP A 47 6.71 -14.32 5.53
CA ASP A 47 5.66 -14.98 4.72
C ASP A 47 6.01 -14.95 3.22
N MET A 48 7.24 -15.42 2.90
CA MET A 48 7.81 -15.35 1.54
C MET A 48 7.61 -16.64 0.72
N GLU A 49 6.96 -17.65 1.26
CA GLU A 49 6.84 -19.00 0.69
C GLU A 49 6.17 -19.00 -0.69
N CYS A 50 5.21 -18.09 -0.91
CA CYS A 50 4.49 -18.00 -2.19
C CYS A 50 5.35 -17.52 -3.37
N PHE A 51 6.55 -16.98 -3.09
CA PHE A 51 7.48 -16.51 -4.13
C PHE A 51 8.51 -17.58 -4.53
N GLY A 52 8.57 -18.72 -3.83
CA GLY A 52 9.57 -19.75 -4.06
C GLY A 52 11.00 -19.26 -3.88
N ALA A 53 11.87 -19.53 -4.85
CA ALA A 53 13.22 -18.96 -4.86
C ALA A 53 13.16 -17.51 -5.33
N TRP A 54 13.67 -16.61 -4.50
CA TRP A 54 13.70 -15.18 -4.81
C TRP A 54 15.09 -14.58 -4.62
N GLN A 55 15.36 -13.53 -5.39
CA GLN A 55 16.60 -12.78 -5.33
C GLN A 55 16.48 -11.62 -4.33
N TRP A 56 17.57 -11.31 -3.65
CA TRP A 56 17.67 -10.14 -2.78
C TRP A 56 18.72 -9.16 -3.30
N ARG A 57 18.39 -7.89 -3.21
CA ARG A 57 19.34 -6.77 -3.41
C ARG A 57 19.12 -5.76 -2.29
N ARG A 58 20.15 -5.02 -1.95
CA ARG A 58 20.02 -3.96 -0.95
C ARG A 58 19.05 -2.87 -1.43
N GLY A 59 19.18 -2.43 -2.68
CA GLY A 59 18.32 -1.39 -3.26
C GLY A 59 18.49 -0.02 -2.62
N LEU A 60 17.43 0.80 -2.74
CA LEU A 60 17.34 2.12 -2.09
C LEU A 60 16.23 2.11 -1.05
N SER A 61 16.49 2.71 0.09
CA SER A 61 15.52 2.86 1.18
C SER A 61 15.67 4.23 1.84
N PHE A 62 14.70 4.62 2.67
CA PHE A 62 14.77 5.85 3.44
C PHE A 62 14.70 5.57 4.94
N ALA A 63 15.51 6.29 5.71
CA ALA A 63 15.51 6.19 7.16
C ALA A 63 14.33 6.97 7.75
N THR A 64 13.61 6.33 8.68
CA THR A 64 12.53 6.95 9.44
C THR A 64 12.82 6.89 10.94
N ARG A 65 12.33 7.88 11.69
CA ARG A 65 12.36 7.86 13.15
C ARG A 65 11.22 8.70 13.71
N ALA A 66 10.47 8.14 14.65
CA ALA A 66 9.39 8.80 15.36
C ALA A 66 8.41 9.53 14.42
N GLY A 67 7.90 8.82 13.42
CA GLY A 67 6.89 9.35 12.48
C GLY A 67 7.40 10.37 11.46
N ARG A 68 8.72 10.42 11.20
CA ARG A 68 9.34 11.37 10.24
C ARG A 68 10.43 10.72 9.41
N VAL A 69 10.52 11.11 8.13
CA VAL A 69 11.69 10.79 7.29
C VAL A 69 12.89 11.62 7.73
N ARG A 70 14.06 10.99 7.77
CA ARG A 70 15.34 11.58 8.21
C ARG A 70 16.31 11.70 7.00
N PRO A 71 16.35 12.84 6.29
CA PRO A 71 17.11 12.96 5.05
C PRO A 71 18.61 12.67 5.21
N LEU A 72 19.26 13.21 6.27
CA LEU A 72 20.68 12.97 6.54
C LEU A 72 20.99 11.51 6.88
N ALA A 73 20.13 10.84 7.64
CA ALA A 73 20.26 9.41 7.92
C ALA A 73 20.05 8.58 6.65
N THR A 74 19.10 8.96 5.81
CA THR A 74 18.87 8.34 4.50
C THR A 74 20.12 8.44 3.64
N LEU A 75 20.73 9.64 3.49
CA LEU A 75 21.96 9.81 2.73
C LEU A 75 23.11 8.95 3.23
N ARG A 76 23.25 8.79 4.56
CA ARG A 76 24.31 7.95 5.17
C ARG A 76 24.07 6.45 4.93
N GLN A 77 22.81 6.02 4.80
CA GLN A 77 22.46 4.63 4.52
C GLN A 77 22.52 4.28 3.04
N LEU A 78 22.51 5.28 2.15
CA LEU A 78 22.66 5.04 0.72
C LEU A 78 24.04 4.46 0.44
N ALA A 79 24.05 3.36 -0.30
CA ALA A 79 25.24 2.70 -0.81
C ALA A 79 25.28 2.78 -2.36
N PRO A 80 25.56 3.97 -2.93
CA PRO A 80 25.41 4.19 -4.38
C PRO A 80 26.29 3.27 -5.22
N GLY A 81 27.48 2.91 -4.72
CA GLY A 81 28.36 1.97 -5.41
C GLY A 81 27.79 0.55 -5.46
N GLU A 82 27.15 0.09 -4.39
CA GLU A 82 26.46 -1.21 -4.34
C GLU A 82 25.23 -1.22 -5.23
N PHE A 83 24.41 -0.19 -5.13
CA PHE A 83 23.25 -0.01 -6.01
C PHE A 83 23.62 -0.05 -7.49
N LEU A 84 24.68 0.67 -7.89
CA LEU A 84 25.15 0.67 -9.28
C LEU A 84 25.72 -0.69 -9.71
N ARG A 85 26.36 -1.43 -8.81
CA ARG A 85 26.80 -2.82 -9.07
C ARG A 85 25.60 -3.73 -9.30
N ASP A 86 24.60 -3.67 -8.45
CA ASP A 86 23.38 -4.45 -8.55
C ASP A 86 22.63 -4.17 -9.86
N VAL A 87 22.49 -2.89 -10.24
CA VAL A 87 21.90 -2.46 -11.52
C VAL A 87 22.68 -3.01 -12.73
N ARG A 88 24.03 -3.05 -12.64
CA ARG A 88 24.87 -3.55 -13.74
C ARG A 88 24.87 -5.06 -13.84
N ALA A 89 24.77 -5.75 -12.71
CA ALA A 89 24.79 -7.21 -12.63
C ALA A 89 23.45 -7.86 -12.96
N LEU A 90 22.35 -7.10 -12.97
CA LEU A 90 21.04 -7.63 -13.29
C LEU A 90 20.85 -7.69 -14.81
N GLU A 91 21.00 -8.90 -15.37
CA GLU A 91 20.79 -9.17 -16.79
C GLU A 91 19.30 -9.42 -17.08
N LEU A 92 18.79 -8.81 -18.16
CA LEU A 92 17.35 -8.83 -18.49
C LEU A 92 17.03 -9.56 -19.80
N ASP A 93 18.01 -10.05 -20.54
CA ASP A 93 17.80 -10.66 -21.86
C ASP A 93 16.96 -11.93 -21.82
N ALA A 94 17.01 -12.66 -20.70
CA ALA A 94 16.23 -13.88 -20.49
C ALA A 94 14.74 -13.65 -20.18
N TYR A 95 14.30 -12.39 -20.00
CA TYR A 95 12.94 -12.08 -19.59
C TYR A 95 12.12 -11.49 -20.75
N ASP A 96 10.92 -12.01 -20.94
CA ASP A 96 9.94 -11.50 -21.89
C ASP A 96 9.28 -10.19 -21.39
N ARG A 97 9.11 -10.08 -20.06
CA ARG A 97 8.53 -8.92 -19.39
C ARG A 97 9.34 -8.55 -18.14
N VAL A 98 9.44 -7.26 -17.88
CA VAL A 98 10.02 -6.71 -16.65
C VAL A 98 8.96 -5.89 -15.94
N VAL A 99 8.58 -6.30 -14.73
CA VAL A 99 7.60 -5.61 -13.88
C VAL A 99 8.31 -5.04 -12.67
N CYS A 100 7.97 -3.82 -12.32
CA CYS A 100 8.58 -3.08 -11.22
C CYS A 100 7.51 -2.55 -10.27
N ASP A 101 7.42 -3.15 -9.09
CA ASP A 101 6.63 -2.61 -7.99
C ASP A 101 7.47 -1.60 -7.19
N PHE A 102 7.70 -0.46 -7.83
CA PHE A 102 8.50 0.66 -7.32
C PHE A 102 9.91 0.27 -6.87
N GLU A 103 10.50 -0.78 -7.45
CA GLU A 103 11.80 -1.33 -7.07
C GLU A 103 12.91 -0.72 -7.94
N PRO A 104 13.87 0.03 -7.32
CA PRO A 104 14.83 0.83 -8.07
C PRO A 104 15.83 0.03 -8.89
N VAL A 105 16.30 -1.13 -8.41
CA VAL A 105 17.35 -1.91 -9.13
C VAL A 105 16.80 -2.43 -10.45
N THR A 106 15.62 -3.03 -10.44
CA THR A 106 14.92 -3.52 -11.64
C THR A 106 14.63 -2.39 -12.63
N ALA A 107 14.10 -1.26 -12.15
CA ALA A 107 13.75 -0.12 -12.99
C ALA A 107 14.99 0.48 -13.68
N TRP A 108 16.08 0.68 -12.93
CA TRP A 108 17.30 1.24 -13.49
C TRP A 108 18.08 0.25 -14.38
N ALA A 109 18.02 -1.06 -14.09
CA ALA A 109 18.57 -2.09 -14.96
C ALA A 109 17.85 -2.11 -16.31
N ALA A 110 16.51 -2.05 -16.30
CA ALA A 110 15.70 -1.97 -17.50
C ALA A 110 16.03 -0.71 -18.33
N ARG A 111 16.11 0.46 -17.66
CA ARG A 111 16.49 1.72 -18.32
C ARG A 111 17.88 1.64 -18.94
N ARG A 112 18.87 1.06 -18.25
CA ARG A 112 20.24 0.89 -18.74
C ARG A 112 20.28 0.01 -19.98
N GLN A 113 19.53 -1.08 -19.99
CA GLN A 113 19.47 -2.05 -21.09
C GLN A 113 18.43 -1.70 -22.15
N ARG A 114 17.79 -0.53 -22.06
CA ARG A 114 16.74 -0.06 -22.99
C ARG A 114 15.59 -1.07 -23.15
N ARG A 115 15.29 -1.80 -22.06
CA ARG A 115 14.14 -2.72 -21.99
C ARG A 115 12.92 -1.96 -21.48
N ASP A 116 11.75 -2.28 -22.02
CA ASP A 116 10.49 -1.78 -21.42
C ASP A 116 10.31 -2.33 -20.01
N CYS A 117 9.92 -1.47 -19.10
CA CYS A 117 9.64 -1.82 -17.71
C CYS A 117 8.24 -1.32 -17.36
N ILE A 118 7.43 -2.24 -16.88
CA ILE A 118 6.04 -1.98 -16.48
C ILE A 118 6.04 -1.66 -15.00
N GLY A 119 5.79 -0.40 -14.66
CA GLY A 119 5.62 0.04 -13.27
C GLY A 119 4.22 -0.27 -12.78
N LEU A 120 4.12 -1.02 -11.69
CA LEU A 120 2.85 -1.33 -11.03
C LEU A 120 2.87 -0.81 -9.59
N GLY A 121 1.90 0.00 -9.22
CA GLY A 121 1.77 0.43 -7.83
C GLY A 121 1.11 1.80 -7.65
N HIS A 122 0.85 2.12 -6.38
CA HIS A 122 0.18 3.36 -6.03
C HIS A 122 0.99 4.62 -6.41
N GLN A 123 2.32 4.56 -6.32
CA GLN A 123 3.21 5.67 -6.64
C GLN A 123 3.08 6.12 -8.11
N TYR A 124 2.73 5.20 -9.00
CA TYR A 124 2.51 5.50 -10.42
C TYR A 124 1.15 6.17 -10.71
N ALA A 125 0.23 6.15 -9.72
CA ALA A 125 -1.04 6.89 -9.79
C ALA A 125 -0.89 8.38 -9.40
N LEU A 126 0.25 8.80 -8.80
CA LEU A 126 0.46 10.18 -8.36
C LEU A 126 0.79 11.12 -9.54
N VAL A 127 -0.17 11.25 -10.44
CA VAL A 127 -0.10 12.07 -11.68
C VAL A 127 -0.87 13.38 -11.53
N PRO A 128 -0.74 14.35 -12.46
CA PRO A 128 -1.57 15.55 -12.48
C PRO A 128 -3.07 15.23 -12.50
N GLY A 129 -3.84 15.89 -11.62
CA GLY A 129 -5.27 15.66 -11.43
C GLY A 129 -5.61 14.80 -10.20
N VAL A 130 -4.66 14.01 -9.68
CA VAL A 130 -4.82 13.29 -8.41
C VAL A 130 -4.49 14.23 -7.25
N PRO A 131 -5.23 14.20 -6.12
CA PRO A 131 -4.96 15.04 -4.95
C PRO A 131 -3.51 14.93 -4.48
N ARG A 132 -2.82 16.08 -4.43
CA ARG A 132 -1.42 16.16 -3.99
C ARG A 132 -1.10 17.57 -3.54
N SER A 133 -0.18 17.71 -2.58
CA SER A 133 0.27 19.03 -2.14
C SER A 133 1.14 19.71 -3.21
N ARG A 134 0.88 20.99 -3.49
CA ARG A 134 1.69 21.81 -4.42
C ARG A 134 3.16 21.91 -4.01
N ARG A 135 3.47 21.78 -2.70
CA ARG A 135 4.85 21.77 -2.18
C ARG A 135 5.66 20.53 -2.57
N HIS A 136 5.02 19.51 -3.18
CA HIS A 136 5.65 18.23 -3.50
C HIS A 136 5.92 18.00 -5.00
N LEU A 137 5.95 19.08 -5.81
CA LEU A 137 6.33 18.96 -7.23
C LEU A 137 7.73 18.36 -7.39
N VAL A 138 8.69 18.79 -6.58
CA VAL A 138 10.06 18.23 -6.57
C VAL A 138 10.04 16.75 -6.24
N GLY A 139 9.18 16.34 -5.36
CA GLY A 139 9.13 14.96 -4.96
C GLY A 139 8.45 14.04 -5.96
N SER A 140 7.57 14.53 -6.83
CA SER A 140 7.09 13.70 -7.95
C SER A 140 8.22 13.39 -8.95
N LEU A 141 9.20 14.28 -9.08
CA LEU A 141 10.43 14.04 -9.85
C LEU A 141 11.32 13.02 -9.15
N VAL A 142 11.46 13.11 -7.82
CA VAL A 142 12.23 12.14 -7.02
C VAL A 142 11.61 10.74 -7.13
N LEU A 143 10.29 10.61 -7.01
CA LEU A 143 9.60 9.33 -7.17
C LEU A 143 9.83 8.74 -8.57
N ARG A 144 9.72 9.55 -9.62
CA ARG A 144 10.00 9.12 -11.00
C ARG A 144 11.45 8.74 -11.24
N ALA A 145 12.38 9.43 -10.58
CA ALA A 145 13.82 9.12 -10.66
C ALA A 145 14.16 7.88 -9.82
N CYS A 146 13.44 7.60 -8.75
CA CYS A 146 13.69 6.43 -7.91
C CYS A 146 13.47 5.12 -8.69
N ALA A 147 12.35 4.98 -9.38
CA ALA A 147 12.02 3.79 -10.18
C ALA A 147 11.45 4.22 -11.55
N PRO A 148 12.33 4.54 -12.52
CA PRO A 148 11.93 4.98 -13.86
C PRO A 148 11.38 3.82 -14.67
N VAL A 149 10.17 3.97 -15.23
CA VAL A 149 9.47 2.94 -16.03
C VAL A 149 8.88 3.55 -17.30
N GLY A 150 8.72 2.72 -18.34
CA GLY A 150 8.07 3.10 -19.60
C GLY A 150 6.55 3.11 -19.44
N THR A 151 5.97 1.95 -19.19
CA THR A 151 4.54 1.75 -18.96
C THR A 151 4.21 1.91 -17.47
N ARG A 152 3.06 2.53 -17.14
CA ARG A 152 2.66 2.78 -15.75
C ARG A 152 1.27 2.26 -15.49
N ILE A 153 1.15 1.36 -14.53
CA ILE A 153 -0.12 0.87 -13.97
C ILE A 153 -0.27 1.47 -12.58
N GLY A 154 -0.95 2.61 -12.52
CA GLY A 154 -1.24 3.30 -11.27
C GLY A 154 -2.42 2.66 -10.55
N LEU A 155 -2.34 2.50 -9.23
CA LEU A 155 -3.41 1.99 -8.37
C LEU A 155 -3.88 3.10 -7.43
N HIS A 156 -5.21 3.31 -7.31
CA HIS A 156 -5.76 4.31 -6.40
C HIS A 156 -7.20 3.98 -5.98
N TRP A 157 -7.69 4.64 -4.95
CA TRP A 157 -9.09 4.53 -4.46
C TRP A 157 -10.11 5.25 -5.36
N HIS A 158 -9.65 6.01 -6.35
CA HIS A 158 -10.47 6.67 -7.36
C HIS A 158 -9.62 6.94 -8.60
N HIS A 159 -10.24 6.94 -9.78
CA HIS A 159 -9.52 7.14 -11.06
C HIS A 159 -9.18 8.61 -11.37
N PHE A 160 -9.89 9.59 -10.78
CA PHE A 160 -9.68 11.03 -11.01
C PHE A 160 -9.65 11.41 -12.50
N GLY A 161 -10.45 10.71 -13.34
CA GLY A 161 -10.46 10.91 -14.80
C GLY A 161 -9.19 10.46 -15.52
N ARG A 162 -8.43 9.51 -14.97
CA ARG A 162 -7.20 8.94 -15.52
C ARG A 162 -7.31 7.43 -15.65
N ALA A 163 -6.46 6.83 -16.48
CA ALA A 163 -6.32 5.38 -16.59
C ALA A 163 -5.60 4.80 -15.34
N ILE A 164 -6.24 4.95 -14.18
CA ILE A 164 -5.78 4.46 -12.89
C ILE A 164 -6.69 3.30 -12.50
N LEU A 165 -6.11 2.18 -12.06
CA LEU A 165 -6.86 1.00 -11.66
C LEU A 165 -7.27 1.08 -10.17
N PRO A 166 -8.32 0.37 -9.76
CA PRO A 166 -8.65 0.20 -8.36
C PRO A 166 -7.53 -0.49 -7.57
N PRO A 167 -7.59 -0.48 -6.23
CA PRO A 167 -6.62 -1.18 -5.40
C PRO A 167 -6.57 -2.68 -5.66
N ILE A 168 -5.38 -3.27 -5.59
CA ILE A 168 -5.21 -4.71 -5.44
C ILE A 168 -5.43 -5.04 -3.97
N VAL A 169 -6.46 -5.83 -3.67
CA VAL A 169 -6.68 -6.39 -2.34
C VAL A 169 -6.55 -7.90 -2.42
N ASP A 170 -5.71 -8.45 -1.57
CA ASP A 170 -5.46 -9.87 -1.51
C ASP A 170 -6.75 -10.65 -1.16
N ALA A 171 -6.97 -11.77 -1.83
CA ALA A 171 -8.15 -12.61 -1.61
C ALA A 171 -8.32 -13.02 -0.14
N ASP A 172 -7.21 -13.31 0.55
CA ASP A 172 -7.22 -13.68 1.98
C ASP A 172 -7.65 -12.51 2.90
N ALA A 173 -7.54 -11.27 2.42
CA ALA A 173 -7.99 -10.09 3.16
C ALA A 173 -9.39 -9.61 2.73
N ARG A 174 -10.09 -10.35 1.89
CA ARG A 174 -11.46 -10.03 1.54
C ARG A 174 -12.41 -10.71 2.52
N PRO A 175 -13.36 -9.99 3.11
CA PRO A 175 -14.31 -10.62 4.03
C PRO A 175 -15.15 -11.65 3.26
N ALA A 176 -15.20 -12.88 3.77
CA ALA A 176 -16.05 -13.96 3.20
C ALA A 176 -17.55 -13.62 3.30
N ALA A 177 -17.91 -12.93 4.36
CA ALA A 177 -19.22 -12.32 4.58
C ALA A 177 -19.02 -11.06 5.43
N LEU A 178 -20.00 -10.15 5.46
CA LEU A 178 -19.98 -9.07 6.44
C LEU A 178 -19.96 -9.69 7.83
N PRO A 179 -18.95 -9.39 8.68
CA PRO A 179 -19.01 -9.82 10.06
C PRO A 179 -20.28 -9.20 10.67
N ALA A 180 -21.21 -10.06 11.07
CA ALA A 180 -22.46 -9.61 11.72
C ALA A 180 -22.19 -8.81 13.00
N HIS A 181 -21.00 -8.97 13.58
CA HIS A 181 -20.53 -8.29 14.78
C HIS A 181 -19.01 -8.07 14.73
N ALA A 182 -18.57 -6.93 14.18
CA ALA A 182 -17.29 -6.39 14.63
C ALA A 182 -17.38 -6.14 16.15
N SER A 183 -16.36 -6.53 16.93
CA SER A 183 -16.33 -6.24 18.35
C SER A 183 -16.48 -4.73 18.55
N ALA A 184 -17.57 -4.29 19.17
CA ALA A 184 -17.98 -2.89 19.19
C ALA A 184 -16.92 -1.93 19.77
N ARG A 185 -15.91 -2.47 20.50
CA ARG A 185 -14.86 -1.67 21.17
C ARG A 185 -13.47 -2.28 21.01
N GLU A 186 -13.14 -2.77 19.81
CA GLU A 186 -11.80 -3.23 19.46
C GLU A 186 -11.27 -2.45 18.26
N ALA A 187 -10.04 -1.93 18.38
CA ALA A 187 -9.36 -1.22 17.30
C ALA A 187 -8.04 -1.90 16.93
N LEU A 188 -7.81 -2.07 15.64
CA LEU A 188 -6.52 -2.48 15.10
C LEU A 188 -5.61 -1.25 14.98
N VAL A 189 -4.38 -1.36 15.48
CA VAL A 189 -3.39 -0.29 15.44
C VAL A 189 -2.17 -0.73 14.63
N TYR A 190 -1.87 0.01 13.56
CA TYR A 190 -0.70 -0.25 12.72
C TYR A 190 0.05 1.04 12.39
N LEU A 191 1.03 1.35 13.20
CA LEU A 191 1.83 2.59 13.15
C LEU A 191 3.34 2.27 13.14
N PRO A 192 3.83 1.54 12.10
CA PRO A 192 5.20 0.99 12.11
C PRO A 192 6.31 2.05 12.08
N PHE A 193 5.98 3.31 11.80
CA PHE A 193 6.94 4.41 11.76
C PHE A 193 6.96 5.26 13.04
N GLU A 194 6.07 4.98 13.98
CA GLU A 194 5.99 5.67 15.26
C GLU A 194 6.82 4.95 16.34
N ASP A 195 7.08 5.62 17.45
CA ASP A 195 7.68 5.00 18.62
C ASP A 195 6.63 4.10 19.32
N PRO A 196 6.85 2.78 19.41
CA PRO A 196 5.85 1.86 19.93
C PRO A 196 5.50 2.11 21.39
N GLU A 197 6.47 2.46 22.25
CA GLU A 197 6.24 2.70 23.65
C GLU A 197 5.36 3.94 23.86
N ARG A 198 5.62 4.98 23.07
CA ARG A 198 4.79 6.18 23.08
C ARG A 198 3.37 5.90 22.61
N VAL A 199 3.21 5.10 21.55
CA VAL A 199 1.87 4.72 21.05
C VAL A 199 1.12 3.91 22.09
N ILE A 200 1.76 2.91 22.73
CA ILE A 200 1.14 2.10 23.77
C ILE A 200 0.68 2.97 24.96
N ALA A 201 1.53 3.91 25.39
CA ALA A 201 1.17 4.83 26.47
C ALA A 201 -0.06 5.69 26.14
N LEU A 202 -0.15 6.21 24.90
CA LEU A 202 -1.30 6.97 24.41
C LEU A 202 -2.58 6.13 24.37
N LEU A 203 -2.51 4.88 23.88
CA LEU A 203 -3.67 4.00 23.77
C LEU A 203 -4.20 3.56 25.13
N ARG A 204 -3.31 3.30 26.09
CA ARG A 204 -3.69 2.94 27.48
C ARG A 204 -4.45 4.05 28.20
N ALA A 205 -4.27 5.29 27.80
CA ALA A 205 -5.01 6.43 28.34
C ALA A 205 -6.46 6.53 27.85
N ILE A 206 -6.89 5.66 26.90
CA ILE A 206 -8.24 5.67 26.32
C ILE A 206 -9.08 4.58 27.00
N PRO A 207 -10.05 4.94 27.85
CA PRO A 207 -10.85 3.96 28.60
C PRO A 207 -11.86 3.25 27.70
N GLY A 208 -12.23 2.02 28.06
CA GLY A 208 -13.33 1.27 27.45
C GLY A 208 -13.03 0.68 26.07
N TRP A 209 -11.78 0.76 25.58
CA TRP A 209 -11.35 0.20 24.31
C TRP A 209 -10.25 -0.84 24.49
N ARG A 210 -10.22 -1.83 23.60
CA ARG A 210 -9.13 -2.79 23.42
C ARG A 210 -8.41 -2.50 22.12
N PHE A 211 -7.09 -2.67 22.13
CA PHE A 211 -6.25 -2.38 20.98
C PHE A 211 -5.39 -3.60 20.64
N ALA A 212 -5.46 -4.04 19.39
CA ALA A 212 -4.52 -5.01 18.83
C ALA A 212 -3.46 -4.24 18.02
N MET A 213 -2.26 -4.10 18.56
CA MET A 213 -1.18 -3.32 17.94
C MET A 213 -0.14 -4.24 17.30
N PHE A 214 0.08 -4.05 16.00
CA PHE A 214 1.11 -4.75 15.22
C PHE A 214 2.26 -3.82 14.86
N GLY A 215 3.47 -4.36 14.88
CA GLY A 215 4.63 -3.56 14.46
C GLY A 215 5.94 -4.33 14.42
N PRO A 216 6.98 -3.79 13.72
CA PRO A 216 8.30 -4.38 13.70
C PRO A 216 8.89 -4.40 15.12
N GLY A 217 9.51 -5.54 15.49
CA GLY A 217 10.15 -5.72 16.80
C GLY A 217 9.20 -5.93 17.98
N LEU A 218 7.87 -5.85 17.76
CA LEU A 218 6.90 -6.22 18.80
C LEU A 218 6.83 -7.75 18.98
N ARG A 219 6.37 -8.17 20.15
CA ARG A 219 6.12 -9.57 20.52
C ARG A 219 4.69 -9.69 21.01
N ASP A 220 4.20 -10.93 21.11
CA ASP A 220 2.90 -11.21 21.74
C ASP A 220 2.97 -10.89 23.22
N GLU A 221 2.33 -9.79 23.61
CA GLU A 221 2.31 -9.31 24.99
C GLU A 221 1.03 -8.54 25.27
N GLN A 222 0.44 -8.74 26.48
CA GLN A 222 -0.71 -7.97 26.93
C GLN A 222 -0.24 -6.83 27.86
N ARG A 223 -0.45 -5.59 27.44
CA ARG A 223 -0.03 -4.38 28.18
C ARG A 223 -1.24 -3.50 28.55
N GLY A 224 -2.00 -3.95 29.52
CA GLY A 224 -3.28 -3.31 29.90
C GLY A 224 -4.34 -3.52 28.81
N SER A 225 -4.88 -2.42 28.26
CA SER A 225 -5.85 -2.46 27.17
C SER A 225 -5.23 -2.73 25.79
N VAL A 226 -3.90 -2.80 25.68
CA VAL A 226 -3.17 -2.98 24.42
C VAL A 226 -2.54 -4.38 24.37
N ALA A 227 -2.94 -5.19 23.39
CA ALA A 227 -2.26 -6.41 23.00
C ALA A 227 -1.29 -6.07 21.87
N THR A 228 0.00 -6.36 22.04
CA THR A 228 1.02 -6.19 21.00
C THR A 228 1.27 -7.51 20.29
N HIS A 229 1.57 -7.43 18.99
CA HIS A 229 1.82 -8.60 18.14
C HIS A 229 2.98 -8.35 17.18
N PRO A 230 3.78 -9.37 16.86
CA PRO A 230 4.75 -9.32 15.79
C PRO A 230 4.05 -9.19 14.42
N LEU A 231 4.83 -8.85 13.40
CA LEU A 231 4.32 -8.86 12.03
C LEU A 231 4.04 -10.30 11.58
N GLY A 232 2.88 -10.51 11.00
CA GLY A 232 2.43 -11.80 10.46
C GLY A 232 1.11 -11.64 9.75
N ARG A 233 0.97 -12.20 8.53
CA ARG A 233 -0.21 -11.95 7.69
C ARG A 233 -1.49 -12.52 8.31
N ALA A 234 -1.48 -13.78 8.72
CA ALA A 234 -2.68 -14.46 9.21
C ALA A 234 -3.25 -13.80 10.48
N SER A 235 -2.40 -13.52 11.47
CA SER A 235 -2.80 -12.85 12.72
C SER A 235 -3.31 -11.42 12.48
N PHE A 236 -2.69 -10.71 11.54
CA PHE A 236 -3.10 -9.36 11.16
C PHE A 236 -4.47 -9.33 10.51
N VAL A 237 -4.73 -10.22 9.53
CA VAL A 237 -6.05 -10.33 8.86
C VAL A 237 -7.13 -10.69 9.87
N ALA A 238 -6.88 -11.66 10.76
CA ALA A 238 -7.83 -12.02 11.82
C ALA A 238 -8.13 -10.83 12.76
N ALA A 239 -7.15 -10.00 13.08
CA ALA A 239 -7.36 -8.79 13.88
C ALA A 239 -8.13 -7.71 13.10
N LEU A 240 -7.85 -7.57 11.79
CA LEU A 240 -8.59 -6.66 10.90
C LEU A 240 -10.08 -7.05 10.83
N GLU A 241 -10.38 -8.32 10.75
CA GLU A 241 -11.77 -8.82 10.74
C GLU A 241 -12.52 -8.46 12.03
N ARG A 242 -11.90 -8.70 13.19
CA ARG A 242 -12.53 -8.45 14.51
C ARG A 242 -12.69 -6.97 14.83
N ALA A 243 -11.72 -6.14 14.44
CA ALA A 243 -11.71 -4.73 14.78
C ALA A 243 -12.89 -3.98 14.14
N SER A 244 -13.48 -3.02 14.86
CA SER A 244 -14.45 -2.07 14.32
C SER A 244 -13.77 -0.81 13.75
N HIS A 245 -12.61 -0.46 14.29
CA HIS A 245 -11.85 0.75 13.97
C HIS A 245 -10.39 0.43 13.66
N ILE A 246 -9.78 1.27 12.83
CA ILE A 246 -8.37 1.18 12.47
C ILE A 246 -7.69 2.51 12.80
N VAL A 247 -6.54 2.43 13.47
CA VAL A 247 -5.63 3.56 13.66
C VAL A 247 -4.32 3.23 12.97
N CYS A 248 -3.98 3.93 11.89
CA CYS A 248 -2.84 3.56 11.06
C CYS A 248 -2.09 4.79 10.49
N ASN A 249 -0.93 4.55 9.87
CA ASN A 249 -0.36 5.53 8.96
C ASN A 249 -1.16 5.56 7.64
N CYS A 250 -0.97 6.62 6.83
CA CYS A 250 -1.67 6.76 5.54
C CYS A 250 -1.08 5.85 4.44
N GLY A 251 -0.89 4.54 4.75
CA GLY A 251 -0.48 3.53 3.79
C GLY A 251 -1.63 3.13 2.86
N PHE A 252 -1.33 2.81 1.62
CA PHE A 252 -2.36 2.54 0.61
C PHE A 252 -3.06 1.18 0.81
N GLU A 253 -2.29 0.10 1.03
CA GLU A 253 -2.82 -1.27 1.04
C GLU A 253 -3.71 -1.55 2.24
N LEU A 254 -3.26 -1.26 3.46
CA LEU A 254 -4.08 -1.49 4.67
C LEU A 254 -5.40 -0.73 4.62
N ILE A 255 -5.38 0.52 4.13
CA ILE A 255 -6.60 1.31 4.00
C ILE A 255 -7.53 0.69 2.95
N SER A 256 -7.00 0.18 1.84
CA SER A 256 -7.79 -0.53 0.82
C SER A 256 -8.45 -1.79 1.38
N GLU A 257 -7.73 -2.58 2.20
CA GLU A 257 -8.27 -3.73 2.90
C GLU A 257 -9.32 -3.33 3.95
N ALA A 258 -9.04 -2.30 4.73
CA ALA A 258 -9.96 -1.78 5.75
C ALA A 258 -11.29 -1.30 5.16
N LEU A 259 -11.25 -0.67 3.98
CA LEU A 259 -12.44 -0.29 3.23
C LEU A 259 -13.26 -1.50 2.78
N CYS A 260 -12.63 -2.62 2.37
CA CYS A 260 -13.35 -3.86 2.06
C CYS A 260 -14.15 -4.38 3.28
N HIS A 261 -13.56 -4.25 4.46
CA HIS A 261 -14.18 -4.67 5.73
C HIS A 261 -15.14 -3.64 6.32
N GLY A 262 -15.35 -2.49 5.67
CA GLY A 262 -16.20 -1.43 6.20
C GLY A 262 -15.74 -0.92 7.56
N LYS A 263 -14.42 -0.75 7.76
CA LYS A 263 -13.85 -0.27 9.00
C LYS A 263 -13.80 1.25 9.03
N ARG A 264 -13.98 1.83 10.21
CA ARG A 264 -13.72 3.25 10.42
C ARG A 264 -12.22 3.48 10.56
N ILE A 265 -11.69 4.48 9.87
CA ILE A 265 -10.25 4.67 9.73
C ILE A 265 -9.83 6.03 10.25
N LEU A 266 -8.88 6.04 11.21
CA LEU A 266 -8.10 7.20 11.61
C LEU A 266 -6.69 7.05 11.03
N ALA A 267 -6.32 7.90 10.09
CA ALA A 267 -5.05 7.79 9.39
C ALA A 267 -4.12 8.96 9.72
N LYS A 268 -2.88 8.66 10.11
CA LYS A 268 -1.83 9.66 10.39
C LYS A 268 -0.75 9.60 9.31
N PRO A 269 -0.55 10.67 8.50
CA PRO A 269 0.52 10.69 7.52
C PRO A 269 1.90 10.74 8.19
N LEU A 270 2.88 10.05 7.61
CA LEU A 270 4.28 10.14 7.99
C LEU A 270 4.84 11.50 7.52
N ALA A 271 5.34 12.29 8.46
CA ALA A 271 5.84 13.63 8.15
C ALA A 271 7.07 13.55 7.20
N GLY A 272 7.01 14.30 6.09
CA GLY A 272 8.07 14.31 5.08
C GLY A 272 7.98 13.19 4.04
N GLN A 273 7.01 12.28 4.14
CA GLN A 273 6.78 11.25 3.14
C GLN A 273 5.60 11.65 2.24
N MET A 274 5.92 11.99 1.00
CA MET A 274 4.99 12.63 0.08
C MET A 274 3.81 11.77 -0.34
N GLU A 275 4.02 10.48 -0.51
CA GLU A 275 2.96 9.53 -0.83
C GLU A 275 1.89 9.55 0.26
N GLN A 276 2.29 9.46 1.54
CA GLN A 276 1.33 9.46 2.64
C GLN A 276 0.62 10.80 2.82
N VAL A 277 1.27 11.92 2.48
CA VAL A 277 0.60 13.23 2.46
C VAL A 277 -0.42 13.30 1.31
N ALA A 278 -0.08 12.79 0.13
CA ALA A 278 -1.02 12.70 -0.99
C ALA A 278 -2.20 11.77 -0.65
N ASN A 279 -1.92 10.63 -0.01
CA ASN A 279 -2.94 9.71 0.47
C ASN A 279 -3.90 10.36 1.47
N ALA A 280 -3.37 11.14 2.42
CA ALA A 280 -4.18 11.85 3.39
C ALA A 280 -5.15 12.84 2.72
N LEU A 281 -4.67 13.59 1.71
CA LEU A 281 -5.51 14.51 0.93
C LEU A 281 -6.60 13.76 0.14
N ALA A 282 -6.25 12.64 -0.50
CA ALA A 282 -7.20 11.82 -1.24
C ALA A 282 -8.26 11.19 -0.31
N LEU A 283 -7.83 10.63 0.83
CA LEU A 283 -8.73 10.04 1.82
C LEU A 283 -9.72 11.05 2.39
N GLN A 284 -9.25 12.28 2.65
CA GLN A 284 -10.09 13.37 3.11
C GLN A 284 -11.09 13.80 2.03
N ALA A 285 -10.63 13.97 0.78
CA ALA A 285 -11.47 14.35 -0.35
C ALA A 285 -12.54 13.29 -0.68
N LEU A 286 -12.21 12.00 -0.50
CA LEU A 286 -13.11 10.86 -0.74
C LEU A 286 -13.99 10.52 0.49
N GLY A 287 -13.75 11.14 1.64
CA GLY A 287 -14.49 10.82 2.87
C GLY A 287 -14.21 9.43 3.44
N PHE A 288 -13.06 8.82 3.11
CA PHE A 288 -12.73 7.44 3.48
C PHE A 288 -12.09 7.29 4.84
N ALA A 289 -11.42 8.34 5.34
CA ALA A 289 -10.77 8.32 6.63
C ALA A 289 -10.78 9.70 7.30
N ARG A 290 -10.77 9.70 8.63
CA ARG A 290 -10.41 10.90 9.40
C ARG A 290 -8.88 11.01 9.43
N ILE A 291 -8.37 12.20 9.14
CA ILE A 291 -6.92 12.44 9.12
C ILE A 291 -6.48 13.05 10.45
N ALA A 292 -5.50 12.40 11.09
CA ALA A 292 -4.87 12.87 12.32
C ALA A 292 -3.50 13.51 11.98
N PRO A 293 -3.31 14.82 12.17
CA PRO A 293 -2.01 15.45 11.92
C PRO A 293 -0.95 15.01 12.95
N ARG A 294 -1.39 14.58 14.11
CA ARG A 294 -0.57 14.05 15.21
C ARG A 294 -1.35 12.99 15.98
N LEU A 295 -0.64 12.12 16.70
CA LEU A 295 -1.26 11.19 17.64
C LEU A 295 -1.52 11.94 18.95
N ASP A 296 -2.78 11.91 19.38
CA ASP A 296 -3.27 12.56 20.58
C ASP A 296 -4.38 11.68 21.19
N PRO A 297 -4.34 11.36 22.50
CA PRO A 297 -5.31 10.47 23.15
C PRO A 297 -6.75 10.98 23.02
N GLN A 298 -6.96 12.31 23.14
CA GLN A 298 -8.30 12.89 23.02
C GLN A 298 -8.82 12.76 21.60
N LEU A 299 -8.00 13.10 20.58
CA LEU A 299 -8.38 12.96 19.17
C LEU A 299 -8.73 11.52 18.82
N ILE A 300 -7.95 10.54 19.31
CA ILE A 300 -8.22 9.11 19.09
C ILE A 300 -9.50 8.72 19.84
N GLY A 301 -9.67 9.13 21.09
CA GLY A 301 -10.88 8.86 21.90
C GLY A 301 -12.14 9.41 21.24
N ASP A 302 -12.12 10.66 20.77
CA ASP A 302 -13.22 11.31 20.06
C ASP A 302 -13.56 10.60 18.75
N PHE A 303 -12.54 10.10 18.04
CA PHE A 303 -12.78 9.30 16.83
C PHE A 303 -13.45 7.97 17.14
N LEU A 304 -12.98 7.28 18.18
CA LEU A 304 -13.52 5.99 18.59
C LEU A 304 -14.94 6.09 19.17
N ALA A 305 -15.25 7.17 19.88
CA ALA A 305 -16.55 7.42 20.48
C ALA A 305 -17.62 7.86 19.46
N GLN A 306 -17.20 8.36 18.30
CA GLN A 306 -18.11 8.89 17.30
C GLN A 306 -18.92 7.77 16.63
N GLU A 307 -20.24 7.84 16.66
CA GLU A 307 -21.13 6.99 15.89
C GLU A 307 -21.24 7.54 14.44
N ALA A 308 -20.71 6.81 13.46
CA ALA A 308 -20.84 7.16 12.06
C ALA A 308 -20.76 5.90 11.19
N THR A 309 -21.47 5.90 10.08
CA THR A 309 -21.38 4.83 9.08
C THR A 309 -19.98 4.77 8.49
N ALA A 310 -19.38 3.58 8.51
CA ALA A 310 -18.08 3.36 7.90
C ALA A 310 -18.19 3.35 6.37
N PRO A 311 -17.26 3.99 5.66
CA PRO A 311 -17.16 3.83 4.21
C PRO A 311 -16.81 2.38 3.88
N ARG A 312 -17.34 1.88 2.77
CA ARG A 312 -17.06 0.53 2.31
C ARG A 312 -16.78 0.51 0.82
N ALA A 313 -15.83 -0.31 0.41
CA ALA A 313 -15.52 -0.56 -0.98
C ALA A 313 -15.52 -2.07 -1.27
N ASN A 314 -16.08 -2.44 -2.42
CA ASN A 314 -15.93 -3.76 -2.99
C ASN A 314 -15.06 -3.62 -4.25
N TRP A 315 -13.80 -3.99 -4.14
CA TRP A 315 -12.85 -3.93 -5.25
C TRP A 315 -12.95 -5.19 -6.11
N PRO A 316 -12.89 -5.10 -7.45
CA PRO A 316 -12.81 -6.27 -8.34
C PRO A 316 -11.48 -7.04 -8.15
N ASP A 317 -11.32 -8.17 -8.81
CA ASP A 317 -10.04 -8.91 -8.83
C ASP A 317 -9.03 -8.23 -9.78
N VAL A 318 -8.48 -7.10 -9.30
CA VAL A 318 -7.51 -6.29 -10.06
C VAL A 318 -6.22 -7.06 -10.34
N ALA A 319 -5.80 -7.94 -9.42
CA ALA A 319 -4.60 -8.76 -9.61
C ALA A 319 -4.79 -9.73 -10.79
N ALA A 320 -5.96 -10.39 -10.89
CA ALA A 320 -6.27 -11.25 -12.02
C ALA A 320 -6.33 -10.46 -13.34
N ALA A 321 -6.94 -9.27 -13.35
CA ALA A 321 -7.01 -8.44 -14.54
C ALA A 321 -5.62 -7.99 -15.02
N ILE A 322 -4.72 -7.62 -14.10
CA ILE A 322 -3.34 -7.25 -14.44
C ILE A 322 -2.54 -8.48 -14.90
N ALA A 323 -2.72 -9.64 -14.26
CA ALA A 323 -2.05 -10.87 -14.69
C ALA A 323 -2.47 -11.27 -16.12
N ALA A 324 -3.77 -11.20 -16.43
CA ALA A 324 -4.28 -11.41 -17.78
C ALA A 324 -3.66 -10.42 -18.78
N TRP A 325 -3.64 -9.13 -18.43
CA TRP A 325 -3.05 -8.08 -19.27
C TRP A 325 -1.56 -8.29 -19.53
N LEU A 326 -0.79 -8.74 -18.51
CA LEU A 326 0.63 -9.02 -18.63
C LEU A 326 0.91 -10.23 -19.53
N VAL A 327 0.06 -11.25 -19.49
CA VAL A 327 0.26 -12.54 -20.16
C VAL A 327 -0.33 -12.55 -21.56
N GLU A 328 -1.55 -12.08 -21.72
CA GLU A 328 -2.33 -12.15 -22.95
C GLU A 328 -2.15 -10.89 -23.81
N GLY A 329 -1.94 -9.73 -23.16
CA GLY A 329 -1.83 -8.44 -23.87
C GLY A 329 -3.16 -8.01 -24.51
N GLY A 330 -3.06 -7.08 -25.46
CA GLY A 330 -4.14 -6.76 -26.40
C GLY A 330 -5.12 -5.67 -25.95
N GLU A 331 -5.50 -5.55 -24.69
CA GLU A 331 -6.43 -4.53 -24.20
C GLU A 331 -5.69 -3.25 -23.77
N PRO A 332 -6.08 -2.04 -24.21
CA PRO A 332 -5.54 -0.80 -23.70
C PRO A 332 -5.80 -0.64 -22.18
N LEU A 333 -4.85 -0.06 -21.42
CA LEU A 333 -5.00 0.15 -19.99
C LEU A 333 -6.21 1.01 -19.62
N GLU A 334 -6.61 1.93 -20.49
CA GLU A 334 -7.81 2.74 -20.35
C GLU A 334 -9.06 1.86 -20.30
N ALA A 335 -9.18 0.90 -21.20
CA ALA A 335 -10.32 -0.03 -21.25
C ALA A 335 -10.34 -0.96 -20.03
N VAL A 336 -9.16 -1.48 -19.60
CA VAL A 336 -9.03 -2.24 -18.34
C VAL A 336 -9.50 -1.40 -17.15
N SER A 337 -9.07 -0.13 -17.09
CA SER A 337 -9.46 0.79 -16.02
C SER A 337 -10.97 1.00 -16.01
N GLU A 338 -11.58 1.33 -17.14
CA GLU A 338 -13.02 1.58 -17.24
C GLU A 338 -13.85 0.35 -16.84
N ARG A 339 -13.43 -0.84 -17.27
CA ARG A 339 -14.09 -2.09 -16.93
C ARG A 339 -14.03 -2.35 -15.42
N LEU A 340 -12.85 -2.25 -14.81
CA LEU A 340 -12.67 -2.51 -13.39
C LEU A 340 -13.43 -1.50 -12.51
N TRP A 341 -13.46 -0.22 -12.90
CA TRP A 341 -14.21 0.79 -12.16
C TRP A 341 -15.74 0.59 -12.26
N ARG A 342 -16.25 0.04 -13.35
CA ARG A 342 -17.67 -0.35 -13.46
C ARG A 342 -18.05 -1.49 -12.50
N GLU A 343 -17.10 -2.38 -12.20
CA GLU A 343 -17.27 -3.49 -11.27
C GLU A 343 -17.13 -3.06 -9.79
N CYS A 344 -16.55 -1.87 -9.52
CA CYS A 344 -16.40 -1.37 -8.16
C CYS A 344 -17.75 -1.04 -7.53
N GLY A 345 -17.96 -1.57 -6.32
CA GLY A 345 -19.06 -1.14 -5.44
C GLY A 345 -18.51 -0.25 -4.33
N MET A 346 -19.07 0.97 -4.16
CA MET A 346 -18.67 1.86 -3.09
C MET A 346 -19.89 2.41 -2.36
N SER A 347 -19.83 2.42 -1.02
CA SER A 347 -20.82 3.06 -0.15
C SER A 347 -20.13 3.87 0.93
N GLY A 348 -20.71 5.00 1.31
CA GLY A 348 -20.17 5.88 2.34
C GLY A 348 -21.24 6.79 2.93
N PRO A 349 -20.89 7.61 3.92
CA PRO A 349 -21.83 8.49 4.62
C PRO A 349 -22.51 9.52 3.71
N HIS A 350 -22.03 9.72 2.50
CA HIS A 350 -22.58 10.65 1.50
C HIS A 350 -23.26 9.95 0.31
N GLY A 351 -23.58 8.65 0.42
CA GLY A 351 -24.14 7.84 -0.66
C GLY A 351 -23.09 7.26 -1.59
N PRO A 352 -23.48 6.66 -2.74
CA PRO A 352 -22.52 6.08 -3.67
C PRO A 352 -21.61 7.17 -4.23
N LEU A 353 -20.35 7.16 -3.83
CA LEU A 353 -19.33 8.15 -4.20
C LEU A 353 -18.93 8.09 -5.69
N ILE A 354 -19.35 7.04 -6.39
CA ILE A 354 -19.14 6.87 -7.83
C ILE A 354 -20.52 6.64 -8.46
N ARG A 355 -21.12 7.69 -9.00
CA ARG A 355 -22.10 7.53 -10.08
C ARG A 355 -21.32 7.20 -11.34
N SER A 356 -21.72 6.16 -12.01
CA SER A 356 -21.21 5.75 -13.30
C SER A 356 -21.10 6.96 -14.23
N GLY A 357 -19.90 7.29 -14.69
CA GLY A 357 -19.64 8.20 -15.78
C GLY A 357 -19.57 9.69 -15.43
N HIS A 358 -18.40 10.27 -15.60
CA HIS A 358 -18.14 11.70 -15.88
C HIS A 358 -18.36 12.79 -14.82
N ASP A 359 -18.68 12.50 -13.57
CA ASP A 359 -18.65 13.56 -12.56
C ASP A 359 -17.25 13.73 -11.98
N ALA A 360 -16.46 14.60 -12.61
CA ALA A 360 -15.23 15.12 -12.04
C ALA A 360 -15.57 15.83 -10.72
N LEU A 361 -15.08 15.31 -9.60
CA LEU A 361 -15.05 16.02 -8.34
C LEU A 361 -14.29 17.34 -8.57
N ARG A 362 -14.99 18.44 -8.66
CA ARG A 362 -14.40 19.76 -8.54
C ARG A 362 -13.88 19.86 -7.12
N ALA A 363 -12.55 19.97 -6.98
CA ALA A 363 -11.95 20.29 -5.71
C ALA A 363 -12.61 21.57 -5.18
N PRO A 364 -13.01 21.64 -3.89
CA PRO A 364 -13.39 22.92 -3.31
C PRO A 364 -12.19 23.87 -3.38
N ALA A 365 -12.46 25.10 -3.76
CA ALA A 365 -11.52 26.18 -3.99
C ALA A 365 -10.66 26.52 -2.77
#